data_67fb48f51abaffad901c43ffbbe59ef7
#
_entry.id   67fb48f51abaffad901c43ffbbe59ef7
#
_cell.length_a   1.000
_cell.length_b   1.000
_cell.length_c   1.000
_cell.angle_alpha   90.00
_cell.angle_beta   90.00
_cell.angle_gamma   90.00
#
_symmetry.space_group_name_H-M   'P 1'
#
loop_
_entity.id
_entity.type
_entity.pdbx_description
1 polymer ?
#
loop_
_entity_poly.entity_id
_entity_poly.type
_entity_poly.pdbx_seq_one_letter_code
_entity_poly.pdbx_strand_id
1 'polypeptide(L)'
;MTIGLQIGDVKIAGRVLMAPMTGITDLPFRVLASRLGAAYVATEMVAAAELARARPDVVRRAAVGGGLPLTVIQLVGGDPAAMAEGARMAEAAGADIIDLNFGCPAKEVTGAACGSALMRTPDQAAQIMEAVVQAVSRPVSVKMRLGWDESSHNAPDLARRAEDLGVAAVTVHGRTRKQFYTGVADWDAVAEVKRAVAIPVIVNGDIITAEQAREALSRSGADALMLGRGVYGRPWLAAHLERALADGTRLQEPDREERLAIVIEHLRASVAFYGLPLGLKMFRKHLGWYIEQAPWPADPAQRRAAKARLCRLETPDEVETALATLWRDVTYLGNFAVENETQVSEVAA
;
A
#
# COMPACT_ATOMS: atom_id res chain seq x y z
N MET A 1 -5.93 1.35 -26.84
CA MET A 1 -4.86 2.12 -26.18
C MET A 1 -5.24 2.24 -24.72
N THR A 2 -4.41 1.75 -23.81
CA THR A 2 -4.64 1.91 -22.38
C THR A 2 -4.53 3.40 -22.06
N ILE A 3 -5.58 3.99 -21.51
CA ILE A 3 -5.55 5.39 -21.06
C ILE A 3 -4.64 5.41 -19.82
N GLY A 4 -3.40 5.84 -19.97
CA GLY A 4 -2.46 5.99 -18.86
C GLY A 4 -2.83 7.19 -17.99
N LEU A 5 -2.42 7.16 -16.73
CA LEU A 5 -2.48 8.29 -15.82
C LEU A 5 -1.24 9.16 -16.00
N GLN A 6 -1.39 10.47 -15.93
CA GLN A 6 -0.26 11.41 -15.91
C GLN A 6 -0.29 12.22 -14.61
N ILE A 7 0.84 12.28 -13.90
CA ILE A 7 1.02 13.09 -12.69
C ILE A 7 2.20 14.04 -12.96
N GLY A 8 1.91 15.32 -13.15
CA GLY A 8 2.88 16.28 -13.65
C GLY A 8 3.40 15.88 -15.02
N ASP A 9 4.70 15.71 -15.15
CA ASP A 9 5.38 15.22 -16.36
C ASP A 9 5.56 13.68 -16.39
N VAL A 10 5.24 12.99 -15.30
CA VAL A 10 5.41 11.54 -15.18
C VAL A 10 4.20 10.78 -15.74
N LYS A 11 4.46 9.91 -16.73
CA LYS A 11 3.46 9.02 -17.33
C LYS A 11 3.45 7.66 -16.63
N ILE A 12 2.28 7.23 -16.21
CA ILE A 12 2.04 5.94 -15.54
C ILE A 12 1.28 5.03 -16.51
N ALA A 13 1.80 3.82 -16.73
CA ALA A 13 1.23 2.86 -17.67
C ALA A 13 0.00 2.15 -17.09
N GLY A 14 -1.07 2.90 -16.82
CA GLY A 14 -2.33 2.37 -16.31
C GLY A 14 -3.02 3.29 -15.31
N ARG A 15 -4.11 2.81 -14.73
CA ARG A 15 -5.00 3.54 -13.82
C ARG A 15 -5.16 2.88 -12.45
N VAL A 16 -4.49 1.74 -12.23
CA VAL A 16 -4.58 0.99 -10.96
C VAL A 16 -3.25 1.11 -10.21
N LEU A 17 -3.28 1.85 -9.12
CA LEU A 17 -2.14 2.16 -8.27
C LEU A 17 -2.16 1.32 -7.00
N MET A 18 -1.01 1.11 -6.37
CA MET A 18 -0.91 0.52 -5.03
C MET A 18 -0.56 1.57 -3.98
N ALA A 19 -1.33 1.55 -2.90
CA ALA A 19 -1.20 2.49 -1.80
C ALA A 19 0.08 2.27 -0.98
N PRO A 20 0.63 3.33 -0.37
CA PRO A 20 1.65 3.23 0.65
C PRO A 20 1.09 2.54 1.90
N MET A 21 1.75 1.47 2.36
CA MET A 21 1.29 0.69 3.52
C MET A 21 2.46 0.28 4.40
N THR A 22 2.50 0.79 5.63
CA THR A 22 3.58 0.55 6.59
C THR A 22 3.72 -0.94 6.95
N GLY A 23 4.92 -1.47 6.81
CA GLY A 23 5.25 -2.88 7.00
C GLY A 23 4.77 -3.79 5.86
N ILE A 24 4.39 -3.22 4.71
CA ILE A 24 3.86 -3.95 3.55
C ILE A 24 4.58 -3.55 2.26
N THR A 25 4.59 -2.25 1.91
CA THR A 25 5.15 -1.78 0.64
C THR A 25 6.64 -1.42 0.78
N ASP A 26 7.39 -2.31 1.43
CA ASP A 26 8.85 -2.29 1.45
C ASP A 26 9.44 -2.60 0.07
N LEU A 27 10.75 -2.45 -0.08
CA LEU A 27 11.39 -2.66 -1.38
C LEU A 27 11.16 -4.07 -1.96
N PRO A 28 11.28 -5.18 -1.19
CA PRO A 28 10.99 -6.52 -1.71
C PRO A 28 9.57 -6.65 -2.29
N PHE A 29 8.57 -6.14 -1.58
CA PHE A 29 7.19 -6.17 -2.07
C PHE A 29 6.98 -5.30 -3.31
N ARG A 30 7.56 -4.09 -3.35
CA ARG A 30 7.43 -3.17 -4.50
C ARG A 30 8.04 -3.76 -5.76
N VAL A 31 9.24 -4.34 -5.66
CA VAL A 31 9.91 -5.01 -6.79
C VAL A 31 9.07 -6.19 -7.29
N LEU A 32 8.58 -7.05 -6.37
CA LEU A 32 7.72 -8.18 -6.71
C LEU A 32 6.42 -7.72 -7.41
N ALA A 33 5.72 -6.74 -6.83
CA ALA A 33 4.46 -6.23 -7.41
C ALA A 33 4.68 -5.60 -8.79
N SER A 34 5.78 -4.84 -8.97
CA SER A 34 6.14 -4.25 -10.27
C SER A 34 6.47 -5.32 -11.30
N ARG A 35 7.23 -6.36 -10.94
CA ARG A 35 7.49 -7.51 -11.82
C ARG A 35 6.20 -8.23 -12.23
N LEU A 36 5.21 -8.27 -11.35
CA LEU A 36 3.87 -8.82 -11.63
C LEU A 36 2.97 -7.85 -12.41
N GLY A 37 3.50 -6.68 -12.80
CA GLY A 37 2.84 -5.74 -13.71
C GLY A 37 2.16 -4.54 -13.03
N ALA A 38 2.41 -4.28 -11.76
CA ALA A 38 1.96 -3.05 -11.13
C ALA A 38 2.80 -1.86 -11.62
N ALA A 39 2.15 -0.87 -12.25
CA ALA A 39 2.84 0.29 -12.81
C ALA A 39 3.21 1.36 -11.75
N TYR A 40 2.58 1.34 -10.59
CA TYR A 40 2.78 2.30 -9.51
C TYR A 40 2.64 1.61 -8.15
N VAL A 41 3.71 1.62 -7.37
CA VAL A 41 3.69 1.16 -5.96
C VAL A 41 4.46 2.18 -5.12
N ALA A 42 3.76 2.92 -4.23
CA ALA A 42 4.41 3.87 -3.33
C ALA A 42 5.20 3.16 -2.22
N THR A 43 6.24 3.80 -1.70
CA THR A 43 6.96 3.32 -0.52
C THR A 43 6.04 3.26 0.69
N GLU A 44 6.48 2.63 1.76
CA GLU A 44 5.95 2.93 3.10
C GLU A 44 6.06 4.43 3.38
N MET A 45 5.28 4.95 4.35
CA MET A 45 5.46 6.33 4.78
C MET A 45 6.84 6.51 5.44
N VAL A 46 7.55 7.54 5.02
CA VAL A 46 8.90 7.93 5.46
C VAL A 46 8.79 9.21 6.27
N ALA A 47 9.22 9.18 7.53
CA ALA A 47 9.25 10.38 8.37
C ALA A 47 10.30 11.37 7.82
N ALA A 48 9.86 12.52 7.32
CA ALA A 48 10.73 13.49 6.63
C ALA A 48 11.88 13.97 7.50
N ALA A 49 11.60 14.35 8.76
CA ALA A 49 12.61 14.80 9.70
C ALA A 49 13.67 13.72 10.03
N GLU A 50 13.27 12.45 10.07
CA GLU A 50 14.18 11.35 10.34
C GLU A 50 14.96 10.93 9.08
N LEU A 51 14.37 11.09 7.89
CA LEU A 51 15.08 10.94 6.62
C LEU A 51 16.19 11.99 6.51
N ALA A 52 15.89 13.25 6.81
CA ALA A 52 16.87 14.35 6.84
C ALA A 52 18.06 14.09 7.80
N ARG A 53 17.84 13.29 8.85
CA ARG A 53 18.90 12.85 9.78
C ARG A 53 19.59 11.58 9.33
N ALA A 54 19.28 11.06 8.15
CA ALA A 54 19.83 9.81 7.57
C ALA A 54 19.69 8.59 8.51
N ARG A 55 18.58 8.51 9.27
CA ARG A 55 18.34 7.39 10.19
C ARG A 55 18.22 6.08 9.40
N PRO A 56 19.03 5.03 9.69
CA PRO A 56 19.17 3.87 8.80
C PRO A 56 17.88 3.11 8.51
N ASP A 57 16.97 2.97 9.49
CA ASP A 57 15.68 2.29 9.29
C ASP A 57 14.72 3.12 8.42
N VAL A 58 14.81 4.45 8.47
CA VAL A 58 14.00 5.37 7.66
C VAL A 58 14.54 5.44 6.22
N VAL A 59 15.87 5.52 6.07
CA VAL A 59 16.52 5.43 4.75
C VAL A 59 16.18 4.11 4.05
N ARG A 60 16.13 3.01 4.80
CA ARG A 60 15.71 1.70 4.26
C ARG A 60 14.25 1.70 3.75
N ARG A 61 13.32 2.42 4.40
CA ARG A 61 11.94 2.57 3.92
C ARG A 61 11.85 3.37 2.64
N ALA A 62 12.71 4.38 2.49
CA ALA A 62 12.86 5.18 1.27
C ALA A 62 13.69 4.47 0.19
N ALA A 63 14.17 3.24 0.45
CA ALA A 63 15.10 2.55 -0.46
C ALA A 63 14.54 2.49 -1.88
N VAL A 64 15.37 2.90 -2.82
CA VAL A 64 15.15 2.82 -4.26
C VAL A 64 15.91 1.59 -4.76
N GLY A 65 15.27 0.76 -5.57
CA GLY A 65 15.90 -0.47 -6.09
C GLY A 65 15.86 -0.53 -7.61
N GLY A 66 16.87 -1.17 -8.22
CA GLY A 66 16.84 -1.47 -9.64
C GLY A 66 15.65 -2.37 -10.01
N GLY A 67 15.03 -2.07 -11.16
CA GLY A 67 13.88 -2.85 -11.66
C GLY A 67 12.50 -2.28 -11.30
N LEU A 68 12.43 -1.16 -10.58
CA LEU A 68 11.18 -0.43 -10.41
C LEU A 68 10.93 0.48 -11.64
N PRO A 69 9.77 0.38 -12.30
CA PRO A 69 9.44 1.25 -13.44
C PRO A 69 9.19 2.70 -13.01
N LEU A 70 8.87 2.90 -11.74
CA LEU A 70 8.54 4.18 -11.14
C LEU A 70 8.88 4.16 -9.64
N THR A 71 9.54 5.20 -9.16
CA THR A 71 9.87 5.38 -7.75
C THR A 71 9.00 6.48 -7.15
N VAL A 72 8.09 6.09 -6.25
CA VAL A 72 7.23 7.03 -5.50
C VAL A 72 7.57 6.94 -4.03
N ILE A 73 8.08 8.04 -3.46
CA ILE A 73 8.43 8.11 -2.05
C ILE A 73 7.36 8.90 -1.30
N GLN A 74 6.69 8.24 -0.34
CA GLN A 74 5.70 8.91 0.50
C GLN A 74 6.35 9.48 1.77
N LEU A 75 6.23 10.79 1.97
CA LEU A 75 6.70 11.51 3.14
C LEU A 75 5.57 11.77 4.14
N VAL A 76 5.90 11.73 5.43
CA VAL A 76 5.02 12.12 6.53
C VAL A 76 5.76 13.05 7.50
N GLY A 77 5.09 14.11 7.89
CA GLY A 77 5.61 15.12 8.84
C GLY A 77 4.59 16.24 9.06
N GLY A 78 4.80 17.04 10.06
CA GLY A 78 3.95 18.20 10.42
C GLY A 78 4.67 19.54 10.32
N ASP A 79 6.00 19.53 10.14
CA ASP A 79 6.81 20.74 10.02
C ASP A 79 7.16 21.00 8.54
N PRO A 80 6.80 22.19 7.98
CA PRO A 80 7.04 22.50 6.58
C PRO A 80 8.52 22.44 6.17
N ALA A 81 9.43 22.92 7.00
CA ALA A 81 10.85 22.95 6.68
C ALA A 81 11.45 21.53 6.65
N ALA A 82 11.10 20.68 7.62
CA ALA A 82 11.52 19.29 7.66
C ALA A 82 10.93 18.50 6.46
N MET A 83 9.68 18.80 6.05
CA MET A 83 9.05 18.17 4.89
C MET A 83 9.75 18.57 3.59
N ALA A 84 10.12 19.84 3.42
CA ALA A 84 10.87 20.32 2.27
C ALA A 84 12.26 19.67 2.20
N GLU A 85 12.97 19.54 3.30
CA GLU A 85 14.28 18.87 3.35
C GLU A 85 14.16 17.37 3.05
N GLY A 86 13.18 16.68 3.66
CA GLY A 86 12.90 15.29 3.33
C GLY A 86 12.56 15.06 1.85
N ALA A 87 11.86 16.02 1.22
CA ALA A 87 11.55 15.98 -0.18
C ALA A 87 12.79 16.11 -1.08
N ARG A 88 13.71 17.03 -0.76
CA ARG A 88 15.02 17.13 -1.46
C ARG A 88 15.82 15.83 -1.36
N MET A 89 15.83 15.22 -0.18
CA MET A 89 16.51 13.94 0.01
C MET A 89 15.84 12.81 -0.79
N ALA A 90 14.51 12.77 -0.84
CA ALA A 90 13.77 11.80 -1.64
C ALA A 90 14.05 12.00 -3.14
N GLU A 91 14.08 13.23 -3.64
CA GLU A 91 14.44 13.56 -5.00
C GLU A 91 15.89 13.14 -5.31
N ALA A 92 16.84 13.47 -4.43
CA ALA A 92 18.24 13.08 -4.57
C ALA A 92 18.44 11.55 -4.54
N ALA A 93 17.57 10.81 -3.81
CA ALA A 93 17.55 9.36 -3.82
C ALA A 93 16.94 8.76 -5.08
N GLY A 94 16.41 9.56 -6.01
CA GLY A 94 15.87 9.14 -7.30
C GLY A 94 14.35 8.94 -7.32
N ALA A 95 13.60 9.64 -6.45
CA ALA A 95 12.15 9.67 -6.56
C ALA A 95 11.69 10.33 -7.86
N ASP A 96 10.75 9.69 -8.56
CA ASP A 96 10.06 10.26 -9.72
C ASP A 96 8.86 11.11 -9.28
N ILE A 97 8.22 10.71 -8.18
CA ILE A 97 7.09 11.42 -7.55
C ILE A 97 7.31 11.49 -6.05
N ILE A 98 7.08 12.66 -5.45
CA ILE A 98 7.02 12.85 -4.00
C ILE A 98 5.55 12.83 -3.58
N ASP A 99 5.15 11.89 -2.73
CA ASP A 99 3.77 11.80 -2.23
C ASP A 99 3.69 12.26 -0.77
N LEU A 100 2.69 13.08 -0.43
CA LEU A 100 2.50 13.60 0.92
C LEU A 100 1.40 12.84 1.66
N ASN A 101 1.69 12.38 2.88
CA ASN A 101 0.73 11.64 3.69
C ASN A 101 -0.13 12.59 4.54
N PHE A 102 -1.39 12.79 4.13
CA PHE A 102 -2.43 13.48 4.90
C PHE A 102 -3.58 12.53 5.27
N GLY A 103 -3.34 11.22 5.24
CA GLY A 103 -4.38 10.22 5.40
C GLY A 103 -4.16 9.17 6.50
N CYS A 104 -2.94 9.01 7.04
CA CYS A 104 -2.65 8.00 8.06
C CYS A 104 -3.41 8.31 9.36
N PRO A 105 -4.27 7.36 9.84
CA PRO A 105 -5.09 7.59 11.04
C PRO A 105 -4.42 7.10 12.33
N ALA A 106 -3.21 6.54 12.27
CA ALA A 106 -2.52 5.96 13.43
C ALA A 106 -2.28 7.02 14.51
N LYS A 107 -2.44 6.63 15.78
CA LYS A 107 -2.32 7.55 16.91
C LYS A 107 -0.93 8.16 17.03
N GLU A 108 0.09 7.38 16.75
CA GLU A 108 1.50 7.80 16.76
C GLU A 108 1.76 8.92 15.73
N VAL A 109 1.09 8.87 14.59
CA VAL A 109 1.20 9.89 13.53
C VAL A 109 0.33 11.10 13.85
N THR A 110 -0.95 10.88 14.19
CA THR A 110 -1.88 11.98 14.48
C THR A 110 -1.55 12.73 15.78
N GLY A 111 -0.96 12.04 16.76
CA GLY A 111 -0.47 12.64 17.99
C GLY A 111 0.71 13.59 17.78
N ALA A 112 1.48 13.40 16.70
CA ALA A 112 2.55 14.30 16.28
C ALA A 112 2.06 15.40 15.30
N ALA A 113 0.75 15.66 15.23
CA ALA A 113 0.10 16.61 14.30
C ALA A 113 0.42 16.35 12.81
N CYS A 114 0.55 15.08 12.42
CA CYS A 114 0.90 14.62 11.08
C CYS A 114 -0.21 13.74 10.49
N GLY A 115 -0.05 13.33 9.24
CA GLY A 115 -0.98 12.44 8.56
C GLY A 115 -2.38 13.02 8.52
N SER A 116 -3.40 12.25 8.91
CA SER A 116 -4.79 12.72 8.88
C SER A 116 -5.13 13.81 9.90
N ALA A 117 -4.26 14.12 10.86
CA ALA A 117 -4.43 15.28 11.73
C ALA A 117 -4.40 16.60 10.94
N LEU A 118 -3.66 16.65 9.84
CA LEU A 118 -3.58 17.81 8.94
C LEU A 118 -4.91 18.15 8.28
N MET A 119 -5.86 17.21 8.21
CA MET A 119 -7.23 17.50 7.79
C MET A 119 -7.97 18.48 8.73
N ARG A 120 -7.49 18.64 9.98
CA ARG A 120 -8.03 19.61 10.96
C ARG A 120 -7.34 20.96 10.92
N THR A 121 -6.18 21.04 10.29
CA THR A 121 -5.33 22.23 10.20
C THR A 121 -5.00 22.53 8.73
N PRO A 122 -5.99 22.92 7.91
CA PRO A 122 -5.80 23.07 6.46
C PRO A 122 -4.77 24.14 6.10
N ASP A 123 -4.55 25.14 6.94
CA ASP A 123 -3.52 26.17 6.70
C ASP A 123 -2.10 25.60 6.91
N GLN A 124 -1.89 24.75 7.92
CA GLN A 124 -0.63 24.01 8.09
C GLN A 124 -0.41 23.02 6.94
N ALA A 125 -1.46 22.32 6.52
CA ALA A 125 -1.41 21.43 5.36
C ALA A 125 -0.99 22.18 4.09
N ALA A 126 -1.52 23.39 3.85
CA ALA A 126 -1.15 24.26 2.74
C ALA A 126 0.32 24.68 2.83
N GLN A 127 0.78 25.11 3.99
CA GLN A 127 2.20 25.48 4.21
C GLN A 127 3.16 24.32 3.91
N ILE A 128 2.78 23.09 4.28
CA ILE A 128 3.59 21.89 3.97
C ILE A 128 3.61 21.64 2.46
N MET A 129 2.46 21.70 1.78
CA MET A 129 2.37 21.50 0.33
C MET A 129 3.22 22.54 -0.41
N GLU A 130 3.07 23.81 -0.06
CA GLU A 130 3.83 24.92 -0.65
C GLU A 130 5.34 24.72 -0.47
N ALA A 131 5.77 24.45 0.77
CA ALA A 131 7.18 24.24 1.08
C ALA A 131 7.80 23.08 0.31
N VAL A 132 7.06 21.98 0.12
CA VAL A 132 7.54 20.80 -0.63
C VAL A 132 7.55 21.09 -2.12
N VAL A 133 6.48 21.65 -2.69
CA VAL A 133 6.41 21.98 -4.14
C VAL A 133 7.52 22.93 -4.55
N GLN A 134 7.84 23.92 -3.70
CA GLN A 134 8.95 24.87 -3.97
C GLN A 134 10.33 24.25 -3.79
N ALA A 135 10.45 23.14 -3.04
CA ALA A 135 11.73 22.54 -2.70
C ALA A 135 12.29 21.57 -3.75
N VAL A 136 11.44 21.02 -4.64
CA VAL A 136 11.78 19.93 -5.57
C VAL A 136 11.34 20.24 -6.99
N SER A 137 11.98 19.61 -7.96
CA SER A 137 11.59 19.67 -9.38
C SER A 137 10.63 18.55 -9.78
N ARG A 138 10.51 17.51 -8.96
CA ARG A 138 9.64 16.36 -9.21
C ARG A 138 8.19 16.68 -8.89
N PRO A 139 7.22 16.09 -9.62
CA PRO A 139 5.81 16.28 -9.29
C PRO A 139 5.50 15.82 -7.85
N VAL A 140 4.69 16.62 -7.18
CA VAL A 140 4.22 16.35 -5.82
C VAL A 140 2.78 15.89 -5.87
N SER A 141 2.43 14.80 -5.18
CA SER A 141 1.07 14.33 -4.97
C SER A 141 0.69 14.33 -3.49
N VAL A 142 -0.59 14.33 -3.20
CA VAL A 142 -1.10 14.27 -1.81
C VAL A 142 -2.07 13.13 -1.66
N LYS A 143 -1.89 12.29 -0.62
CA LYS A 143 -2.86 11.26 -0.26
C LYS A 143 -3.58 11.63 1.03
N MET A 144 -4.89 11.83 0.95
CA MET A 144 -5.74 12.31 2.05
C MET A 144 -6.96 11.42 2.29
N ARG A 145 -7.76 11.78 3.29
CA ARG A 145 -9.10 11.24 3.59
C ARG A 145 -10.17 12.29 3.26
N LEU A 146 -11.45 11.93 3.39
CA LEU A 146 -12.59 12.88 3.19
C LEU A 146 -12.55 14.05 4.18
N GLY A 147 -11.99 13.82 5.35
CA GLY A 147 -11.92 14.78 6.43
C GLY A 147 -11.54 14.09 7.75
N TRP A 148 -11.65 14.83 8.86
CA TRP A 148 -11.42 14.28 10.18
C TRP A 148 -12.57 13.39 10.67
N ASP A 149 -13.80 13.86 10.53
CA ASP A 149 -15.03 13.16 10.90
C ASP A 149 -16.21 13.59 10.01
N GLU A 150 -17.40 13.07 10.29
CA GLU A 150 -18.61 13.31 9.50
C GLU A 150 -19.05 14.78 9.46
N SER A 151 -18.63 15.59 10.44
CA SER A 151 -18.94 17.02 10.47
C SER A 151 -17.91 17.89 9.75
N SER A 152 -16.83 17.30 9.24
CA SER A 152 -15.67 18.01 8.68
C SER A 152 -15.15 17.36 7.40
N HIS A 153 -16.01 17.18 6.40
CA HIS A 153 -15.64 16.73 5.06
C HIS A 153 -15.02 17.89 4.28
N ASN A 154 -13.74 18.11 4.42
CA ASN A 154 -13.02 19.23 3.81
C ASN A 154 -12.04 18.84 2.69
N ALA A 155 -12.08 17.60 2.23
CA ALA A 155 -11.21 17.15 1.13
C ALA A 155 -11.37 17.99 -0.15
N PRO A 156 -12.56 18.42 -0.60
CA PRO A 156 -12.67 19.26 -1.79
C PRO A 156 -11.95 20.61 -1.66
N ASP A 157 -12.04 21.26 -0.48
CA ASP A 157 -11.38 22.54 -0.24
C ASP A 157 -9.86 22.38 -0.14
N LEU A 158 -9.39 21.31 0.52
CA LEU A 158 -7.97 21.01 0.61
C LEU A 158 -7.38 20.63 -0.74
N ALA A 159 -8.14 19.94 -1.59
CA ALA A 159 -7.72 19.59 -2.95
C ALA A 159 -7.58 20.84 -3.85
N ARG A 160 -8.51 21.83 -3.76
CA ARG A 160 -8.35 23.11 -4.46
C ARG A 160 -7.08 23.85 -4.02
N ARG A 161 -6.84 23.94 -2.72
CA ARG A 161 -5.60 24.53 -2.20
C ARG A 161 -4.36 23.81 -2.69
N ALA A 162 -4.42 22.45 -2.77
CA ALA A 162 -3.33 21.65 -3.30
C ALA A 162 -3.04 22.00 -4.77
N GLU A 163 -4.07 22.08 -5.62
CA GLU A 163 -3.96 22.48 -7.02
C GLU A 163 -3.39 23.89 -7.17
N ASP A 164 -3.92 24.86 -6.43
CA ASP A 164 -3.47 26.26 -6.44
C ASP A 164 -1.98 26.38 -6.07
N LEU A 165 -1.46 25.49 -5.23
CA LEU A 165 -0.06 25.45 -4.80
C LEU A 165 0.84 24.63 -5.72
N GLY A 166 0.30 24.03 -6.79
CA GLY A 166 1.08 23.26 -7.78
C GLY A 166 1.24 21.78 -7.47
N VAL A 167 0.42 21.21 -6.58
CA VAL A 167 0.33 19.75 -6.42
C VAL A 167 -0.21 19.13 -7.71
N ALA A 168 0.42 18.06 -8.17
CA ALA A 168 0.16 17.46 -9.47
C ALA A 168 -0.95 16.38 -9.48
N ALA A 169 -1.33 15.83 -8.32
CA ALA A 169 -2.43 14.86 -8.19
C ALA A 169 -2.87 14.70 -6.73
N VAL A 170 -4.12 14.29 -6.52
CA VAL A 170 -4.65 13.97 -5.20
C VAL A 170 -5.25 12.58 -5.16
N THR A 171 -4.92 11.81 -4.12
CA THR A 171 -5.54 10.51 -3.82
C THR A 171 -6.44 10.66 -2.60
N VAL A 172 -7.71 10.26 -2.73
CA VAL A 172 -8.69 10.41 -1.66
C VAL A 172 -9.20 9.05 -1.20
N HIS A 173 -8.95 8.72 0.07
CA HIS A 173 -9.59 7.58 0.69
C HIS A 173 -11.02 7.96 1.08
N GLY A 174 -12.01 7.25 0.56
CA GLY A 174 -13.45 7.48 0.77
C GLY A 174 -13.93 7.23 2.21
N ARG A 175 -13.12 7.55 3.20
CA ARG A 175 -13.44 7.51 4.64
C ARG A 175 -12.87 8.72 5.36
N THR A 176 -13.52 9.12 6.45
CA THR A 176 -12.94 10.08 7.40
C THR A 176 -11.88 9.43 8.28
N ARG A 177 -11.12 10.23 9.04
CA ARG A 177 -10.15 9.71 10.02
C ARG A 177 -10.85 8.93 11.13
N LYS A 178 -12.00 9.43 11.64
CA LYS A 178 -12.74 8.76 12.74
C LYS A 178 -13.34 7.41 12.33
N GLN A 179 -13.72 7.21 11.09
CA GLN A 179 -14.14 5.91 10.57
C GLN A 179 -13.02 4.88 10.57
N PHE A 180 -11.77 5.31 10.52
CA PHE A 180 -10.60 4.42 10.49
C PHE A 180 -10.66 3.45 9.30
N TYR A 181 -11.18 2.23 9.52
CA TYR A 181 -11.45 1.20 8.51
C TYR A 181 -12.84 0.57 8.66
N THR A 182 -13.71 1.16 9.49
CA THR A 182 -15.09 0.70 9.70
C THR A 182 -16.03 1.23 8.64
N GLY A 183 -17.18 0.60 8.47
CA GLY A 183 -18.15 0.96 7.44
C GLY A 183 -17.64 0.69 6.02
N VAL A 184 -18.16 1.43 5.05
CA VAL A 184 -17.84 1.32 3.61
C VAL A 184 -17.21 2.64 3.14
N ALA A 185 -16.27 2.58 2.19
CA ALA A 185 -15.71 3.76 1.56
C ALA A 185 -16.77 4.46 0.71
N ASP A 186 -16.93 5.75 0.90
CA ASP A 186 -17.86 6.59 0.14
C ASP A 186 -17.18 7.12 -1.13
N TRP A 187 -17.47 6.47 -2.25
CA TRP A 187 -16.93 6.89 -3.54
C TRP A 187 -17.66 8.10 -4.13
N ASP A 188 -18.91 8.34 -3.75
CA ASP A 188 -19.68 9.52 -4.20
C ASP A 188 -19.13 10.80 -3.55
N ALA A 189 -18.71 10.74 -2.29
CA ALA A 189 -18.01 11.85 -1.65
C ALA A 189 -16.67 12.18 -2.33
N VAL A 190 -16.01 11.22 -2.96
CA VAL A 190 -14.80 11.48 -3.77
C VAL A 190 -15.15 12.24 -5.07
N ALA A 191 -16.36 12.07 -5.61
CA ALA A 191 -16.81 12.83 -6.77
C ALA A 191 -16.86 14.35 -6.51
N GLU A 192 -17.10 14.77 -5.28
CA GLU A 192 -17.04 16.18 -4.90
C GLU A 192 -15.64 16.75 -5.04
N VAL A 193 -14.62 15.94 -4.68
CA VAL A 193 -13.22 16.32 -4.88
C VAL A 193 -12.90 16.40 -6.38
N LYS A 194 -13.35 15.43 -7.18
CA LYS A 194 -13.12 15.45 -8.64
C LYS A 194 -13.75 16.67 -9.33
N ARG A 195 -14.91 17.10 -8.87
CA ARG A 195 -15.56 18.32 -9.39
C ARG A 195 -14.86 19.60 -8.97
N ALA A 196 -14.09 19.56 -7.90
CA ALA A 196 -13.45 20.72 -7.31
C ALA A 196 -12.10 21.08 -7.97
N VAL A 197 -11.45 20.15 -8.69
CA VAL A 197 -10.10 20.30 -9.24
C VAL A 197 -9.99 19.76 -10.66
N ALA A 198 -9.04 20.30 -11.44
CA ALA A 198 -8.70 19.83 -12.78
C ALA A 198 -7.58 18.78 -12.76
N ILE A 199 -6.71 18.79 -11.74
CA ILE A 199 -5.65 17.79 -11.57
C ILE A 199 -6.23 16.38 -11.39
N PRO A 200 -5.44 15.33 -11.69
CA PRO A 200 -5.87 13.95 -11.50
C PRO A 200 -6.29 13.65 -10.07
N VAL A 201 -7.47 13.01 -9.95
CA VAL A 201 -8.00 12.48 -8.69
C VAL A 201 -7.98 10.97 -8.73
N ILE A 202 -7.44 10.37 -7.69
CA ILE A 202 -7.34 8.92 -7.52
C ILE A 202 -8.25 8.48 -6.38
N VAL A 203 -9.26 7.64 -6.66
CA VAL A 203 -10.16 7.09 -5.63
C VAL A 203 -9.52 5.91 -4.91
N ASN A 204 -9.66 5.86 -3.58
CA ASN A 204 -9.13 4.78 -2.76
C ASN A 204 -10.17 4.30 -1.72
N GLY A 205 -10.16 3.01 -1.43
CA GLY A 205 -10.97 2.35 -0.40
C GLY A 205 -11.87 1.25 -0.93
N ASP A 206 -11.80 0.08 -0.31
CA ASP A 206 -12.67 -1.11 -0.51
C ASP A 206 -12.74 -1.66 -1.95
N ILE A 207 -11.69 -1.46 -2.73
CA ILE A 207 -11.60 -1.93 -4.12
C ILE A 207 -10.75 -3.20 -4.12
N ILE A 208 -11.38 -4.36 -4.42
CA ILE A 208 -10.73 -5.69 -4.44
C ILE A 208 -11.16 -6.56 -5.62
N THR A 209 -12.17 -6.14 -6.39
CA THR A 209 -12.67 -6.82 -7.60
C THR A 209 -12.76 -5.87 -8.79
N ALA A 210 -12.87 -6.42 -9.99
CA ALA A 210 -13.04 -5.64 -11.21
C ALA A 210 -14.37 -4.86 -11.24
N GLU A 211 -15.42 -5.45 -10.68
CA GLU A 211 -16.73 -4.82 -10.55
C GLU A 211 -16.65 -3.58 -9.64
N GLN A 212 -16.03 -3.74 -8.46
CA GLN A 212 -15.80 -2.63 -7.55
C GLN A 212 -14.89 -1.56 -8.15
N ALA A 213 -13.88 -1.96 -8.95
CA ALA A 213 -13.00 -1.01 -9.64
C ALA A 213 -13.79 -0.15 -10.65
N ARG A 214 -14.68 -0.77 -11.45
CA ARG A 214 -15.55 -0.04 -12.39
C ARG A 214 -16.54 0.84 -11.66
N GLU A 215 -17.16 0.34 -10.60
CA GLU A 215 -18.12 1.08 -9.79
C GLU A 215 -17.46 2.28 -9.12
N ALA A 216 -16.31 2.11 -8.49
CA ALA A 216 -15.56 3.18 -7.84
C ALA A 216 -15.21 4.30 -8.83
N LEU A 217 -14.71 3.95 -10.02
CA LEU A 217 -14.42 4.95 -11.08
C LEU A 217 -15.69 5.63 -11.60
N SER A 218 -16.77 4.89 -11.78
CA SER A 218 -18.04 5.43 -12.27
C SER A 218 -18.67 6.41 -11.28
N ARG A 219 -18.72 6.03 -9.98
CA ARG A 219 -19.36 6.84 -8.94
C ARG A 219 -18.52 8.07 -8.58
N SER A 220 -17.20 7.91 -8.50
CA SER A 220 -16.31 9.03 -8.15
C SER A 220 -15.97 9.94 -9.32
N GLY A 221 -16.07 9.46 -10.56
CA GLY A 221 -15.55 10.16 -11.74
C GLY A 221 -14.01 10.32 -11.72
N ALA A 222 -13.33 9.63 -10.84
CA ALA A 222 -11.87 9.72 -10.67
C ALA A 222 -11.11 9.23 -11.91
N ASP A 223 -9.92 9.79 -12.13
CA ASP A 223 -9.07 9.45 -13.28
C ASP A 223 -8.40 8.08 -13.11
N ALA A 224 -8.17 7.68 -11.85
CA ALA A 224 -7.55 6.42 -11.49
C ALA A 224 -8.07 5.91 -10.14
N LEU A 225 -7.67 4.69 -9.77
CA LEU A 225 -7.98 4.10 -8.48
C LEU A 225 -6.71 3.59 -7.77
N MET A 226 -6.77 3.50 -6.43
CA MET A 226 -5.65 3.01 -5.64
C MET A 226 -6.10 1.86 -4.73
N LEU A 227 -5.38 0.74 -4.81
CA LEU A 227 -5.61 -0.43 -3.99
C LEU A 227 -4.86 -0.32 -2.66
N GLY A 228 -5.53 -0.66 -1.56
CA GLY A 228 -4.92 -0.82 -0.25
C GLY A 228 -4.86 -2.30 0.14
N ARG A 229 -5.59 -2.67 1.19
CA ARG A 229 -5.62 -4.03 1.78
C ARG A 229 -5.98 -5.15 0.80
N GLY A 230 -6.60 -4.83 -0.33
CA GLY A 230 -6.94 -5.82 -1.37
C GLY A 230 -5.74 -6.58 -1.94
N VAL A 231 -4.53 -5.99 -1.89
CA VAL A 231 -3.30 -6.63 -2.39
C VAL A 231 -2.65 -7.58 -1.37
N TYR A 232 -3.19 -7.70 -0.16
CA TYR A 232 -2.67 -8.61 0.85
C TYR A 232 -2.79 -10.07 0.39
N GLY A 233 -1.66 -10.76 0.27
CA GLY A 233 -1.58 -12.11 -0.30
C GLY A 233 -1.86 -12.20 -1.79
N ARG A 234 -2.04 -11.06 -2.47
CA ARG A 234 -2.35 -10.96 -3.91
C ARG A 234 -1.55 -9.82 -4.58
N PRO A 235 -0.22 -9.86 -4.59
CA PRO A 235 0.61 -8.77 -5.15
C PRO A 235 0.39 -8.54 -6.64
N TRP A 236 -0.22 -9.48 -7.37
CA TRP A 236 -0.62 -9.37 -8.77
C TRP A 236 -1.92 -8.59 -9.01
N LEU A 237 -2.69 -8.28 -7.94
CA LEU A 237 -4.07 -7.77 -8.09
C LEU A 237 -4.14 -6.46 -8.90
N ALA A 238 -3.17 -5.55 -8.75
CA ALA A 238 -3.20 -4.29 -9.50
C ALA A 238 -3.13 -4.51 -11.00
N ALA A 239 -2.21 -5.36 -11.47
CA ALA A 239 -2.10 -5.72 -12.88
C ALA A 239 -3.35 -6.44 -13.40
N HIS A 240 -3.97 -7.25 -12.56
CA HIS A 240 -5.20 -7.94 -12.89
C HIS A 240 -6.36 -6.97 -13.08
N LEU A 241 -6.56 -6.05 -12.16
CA LEU A 241 -7.62 -5.04 -12.29
C LEU A 241 -7.34 -4.09 -13.46
N GLU A 242 -6.08 -3.73 -13.73
CA GLU A 242 -5.71 -2.91 -14.87
C GLU A 242 -6.17 -3.55 -16.20
N ARG A 243 -5.87 -4.82 -16.41
CA ARG A 243 -6.31 -5.54 -17.62
C ARG A 243 -7.82 -5.65 -17.69
N ALA A 244 -8.49 -5.99 -16.57
CA ALA A 244 -9.95 -6.09 -16.53
C ALA A 244 -10.64 -4.75 -16.85
N LEU A 245 -10.03 -3.61 -16.53
CA LEU A 245 -10.51 -2.28 -16.88
C LEU A 245 -10.23 -1.93 -18.35
N ALA A 246 -9.09 -2.40 -18.91
CA ALA A 246 -8.65 -2.05 -20.26
C ALA A 246 -9.45 -2.77 -21.35
N ASP A 247 -9.70 -4.08 -21.21
CA ASP A 247 -10.29 -4.93 -22.23
C ASP A 247 -11.52 -5.74 -21.78
N GLY A 248 -11.91 -5.57 -20.53
CA GLY A 248 -13.04 -6.32 -19.96
C GLY A 248 -12.75 -7.80 -19.65
N THR A 249 -11.51 -8.24 -19.89
CA THR A 249 -11.16 -9.66 -19.66
C THR A 249 -11.19 -9.99 -18.17
N ARG A 250 -11.80 -11.13 -17.85
CA ARG A 250 -11.69 -11.72 -16.51
C ARG A 250 -10.34 -12.42 -16.44
N LEU A 251 -9.43 -11.85 -15.65
CA LEU A 251 -8.12 -12.43 -15.48
C LEU A 251 -8.21 -13.72 -14.69
N GLN A 252 -7.46 -14.71 -15.17
CA GLN A 252 -7.19 -15.89 -14.36
C GLN A 252 -6.26 -15.48 -13.22
N GLU A 253 -6.65 -15.85 -12.01
CA GLU A 253 -5.76 -15.79 -10.87
C GLU A 253 -4.56 -16.73 -11.15
N PRO A 254 -3.35 -16.38 -10.69
CA PRO A 254 -2.22 -17.28 -10.82
C PRO A 254 -2.56 -18.66 -10.28
N ASP A 255 -2.13 -19.70 -10.95
CA ASP A 255 -2.37 -21.06 -10.52
C ASP A 255 -1.62 -21.38 -9.21
N ARG A 256 -1.75 -22.62 -8.76
CA ARG A 256 -1.17 -23.05 -7.48
C ARG A 256 0.37 -22.97 -7.50
N GLU A 257 1.00 -23.37 -8.58
CA GLU A 257 2.46 -23.39 -8.71
C GLU A 257 3.02 -21.99 -8.88
N GLU A 258 2.37 -21.16 -9.68
CA GLU A 258 2.72 -19.73 -9.84
C GLU A 258 2.61 -18.99 -8.52
N ARG A 259 1.56 -19.22 -7.72
CA ARG A 259 1.42 -18.60 -6.39
C ARG A 259 2.53 -19.05 -5.44
N LEU A 260 2.89 -20.33 -5.45
CA LEU A 260 4.00 -20.82 -4.63
C LEU A 260 5.31 -20.15 -5.03
N ALA A 261 5.60 -20.05 -6.33
CA ALA A 261 6.79 -19.37 -6.83
C ALA A 261 6.84 -17.90 -6.39
N ILE A 262 5.72 -17.17 -6.47
CA ILE A 262 5.59 -15.78 -6.00
C ILE A 262 5.89 -15.66 -4.49
N VAL A 263 5.35 -16.58 -3.68
CA VAL A 263 5.54 -16.56 -2.22
C VAL A 263 7.01 -16.82 -1.85
N ILE A 264 7.64 -17.80 -2.50
CA ILE A 264 9.07 -18.14 -2.29
C ILE A 264 9.97 -16.99 -2.75
N GLU A 265 9.70 -16.39 -3.91
CA GLU A 265 10.43 -15.22 -4.40
C GLU A 265 10.37 -14.07 -3.38
N HIS A 266 9.18 -13.77 -2.84
CA HIS A 266 9.01 -12.72 -1.84
C HIS A 266 9.79 -13.01 -0.55
N LEU A 267 9.75 -14.27 -0.07
CA LEU A 267 10.54 -14.70 1.09
C LEU A 267 12.04 -14.44 0.86
N ARG A 268 12.58 -14.94 -0.26
CA ARG A 268 14.00 -14.80 -0.61
C ARG A 268 14.41 -13.34 -0.75
N ALA A 269 13.59 -12.54 -1.43
CA ALA A 269 13.82 -11.10 -1.58
C ALA A 269 13.84 -10.37 -0.23
N SER A 270 12.93 -10.73 0.70
CA SER A 270 12.87 -10.15 2.04
C SER A 270 14.12 -10.52 2.86
N VAL A 271 14.57 -11.78 2.80
CA VAL A 271 15.77 -12.22 3.49
C VAL A 271 17.03 -11.57 2.90
N ALA A 272 17.12 -11.46 1.58
CA ALA A 272 18.23 -10.80 0.90
C ALA A 272 18.33 -9.30 1.25
N PHE A 273 17.19 -8.62 1.37
CA PHE A 273 17.14 -7.18 1.65
C PHE A 273 17.41 -6.83 3.12
N TYR A 274 16.83 -7.59 4.04
CA TYR A 274 16.90 -7.28 5.49
C TYR A 274 17.98 -8.08 6.23
N GLY A 275 18.47 -9.19 5.65
CA GLY A 275 19.28 -10.18 6.37
C GLY A 275 18.45 -11.02 7.34
N LEU A 276 19.06 -12.08 7.88
CA LEU A 276 18.48 -12.86 8.98
C LEU A 276 18.82 -12.24 10.34
N PRO A 277 17.89 -12.31 11.34
CA PRO A 277 16.52 -12.88 11.29
C PRO A 277 15.44 -11.87 10.85
N LEU A 278 15.81 -10.63 10.53
CA LEU A 278 14.87 -9.55 10.30
C LEU A 278 14.00 -9.80 9.05
N GLY A 279 14.61 -10.28 7.95
CA GLY A 279 13.89 -10.55 6.70
C GLY A 279 12.77 -11.57 6.88
N LEU A 280 13.03 -12.63 7.61
CA LEU A 280 12.01 -13.62 7.95
C LEU A 280 10.89 -13.02 8.81
N LYS A 281 11.24 -12.20 9.80
CA LYS A 281 10.26 -11.49 10.65
C LYS A 281 9.37 -10.55 9.81
N MET A 282 9.93 -9.80 8.88
CA MET A 282 9.19 -8.90 8.00
C MET A 282 8.25 -9.69 7.07
N PHE A 283 8.72 -10.80 6.52
CA PHE A 283 7.95 -11.65 5.63
C PHE A 283 6.75 -12.34 6.32
N ARG A 284 6.80 -12.63 7.63
CA ARG A 284 5.73 -13.37 8.35
C ARG A 284 4.33 -12.76 8.19
N LYS A 285 4.21 -11.44 8.05
CA LYS A 285 2.91 -10.80 7.77
C LYS A 285 2.36 -11.22 6.41
N HIS A 286 3.21 -11.15 5.38
CA HIS A 286 2.87 -11.54 4.02
C HIS A 286 2.56 -13.03 3.94
N LEU A 287 3.34 -13.87 4.61
CA LEU A 287 3.11 -15.31 4.72
C LEU A 287 1.70 -15.60 5.23
N GLY A 288 1.26 -14.91 6.30
CA GLY A 288 -0.08 -15.05 6.83
C GLY A 288 -1.17 -14.77 5.79
N TRP A 289 -1.02 -13.70 5.02
CA TRP A 289 -1.99 -13.35 3.98
C TRP A 289 -1.93 -14.27 2.77
N TYR A 290 -0.76 -14.74 2.37
CA TYR A 290 -0.64 -15.75 1.31
C TYR A 290 -1.38 -17.05 1.69
N ILE A 291 -1.30 -17.47 2.96
CA ILE A 291 -2.06 -18.62 3.46
C ILE A 291 -3.57 -18.35 3.45
N GLU A 292 -4.00 -17.14 3.84
CA GLU A 292 -5.41 -16.74 3.82
C GLU A 292 -5.99 -16.72 2.41
N GLN A 293 -5.21 -16.31 1.40
CA GLN A 293 -5.60 -16.21 0.00
C GLN A 293 -5.26 -17.46 -0.85
N ALA A 294 -4.68 -18.47 -0.24
CA ALA A 294 -4.27 -19.66 -0.96
C ALA A 294 -5.50 -20.40 -1.59
N PRO A 295 -5.34 -20.98 -2.80
CA PRO A 295 -6.44 -21.60 -3.53
C PRO A 295 -6.78 -23.01 -3.02
N TRP A 296 -6.81 -23.19 -1.70
CA TRP A 296 -7.14 -24.48 -1.09
C TRP A 296 -8.57 -24.51 -0.57
N PRO A 297 -9.24 -25.66 -0.67
CA PRO A 297 -10.48 -25.92 0.02
C PRO A 297 -10.18 -26.19 1.51
N ALA A 298 -9.78 -25.15 2.27
CA ALA A 298 -9.47 -25.26 3.68
C ALA A 298 -10.41 -24.37 4.49
N ASP A 299 -10.85 -24.87 5.62
CA ASP A 299 -11.64 -24.06 6.55
C ASP A 299 -10.77 -23.01 7.27
N PRO A 300 -11.39 -22.00 7.91
CA PRO A 300 -10.64 -20.96 8.62
C PRO A 300 -9.76 -21.48 9.77
N ALA A 301 -10.11 -22.60 10.41
CA ALA A 301 -9.31 -23.17 11.51
C ALA A 301 -8.01 -23.78 10.96
N GLN A 302 -8.11 -24.53 9.87
CA GLN A 302 -6.95 -25.10 9.15
C GLN A 302 -6.00 -24.00 8.68
N ARG A 303 -6.51 -22.89 8.12
CA ARG A 303 -5.67 -21.75 7.70
C ARG A 303 -4.98 -21.10 8.89
N ARG A 304 -5.67 -20.93 10.02
CA ARG A 304 -5.07 -20.39 11.26
C ARG A 304 -3.96 -21.31 11.80
N ALA A 305 -4.18 -22.63 11.80
CA ALA A 305 -3.18 -23.60 12.24
C ALA A 305 -1.93 -23.57 11.34
N ALA A 306 -2.10 -23.58 10.03
CA ALA A 306 -1.00 -23.45 9.07
C ALA A 306 -0.21 -22.15 9.29
N LYS A 307 -0.90 -21.02 9.42
CA LYS A 307 -0.27 -19.73 9.71
C LYS A 307 0.52 -19.76 11.02
N ALA A 308 -0.08 -20.29 12.10
CA ALA A 308 0.57 -20.37 13.40
C ALA A 308 1.86 -21.21 13.36
N ARG A 309 1.86 -22.33 12.64
CA ARG A 309 3.03 -23.19 12.48
C ARG A 309 4.10 -22.55 11.61
N LEU A 310 3.77 -22.11 10.39
CA LEU A 310 4.75 -21.58 9.45
C LEU A 310 5.40 -20.28 9.97
N CYS A 311 4.67 -19.45 10.69
CA CYS A 311 5.21 -18.23 11.28
C CYS A 311 6.18 -18.47 12.47
N ARG A 312 6.27 -19.69 13.00
CA ARG A 312 7.23 -20.06 14.05
C ARG A 312 8.55 -20.60 13.50
N LEU A 313 8.60 -21.02 12.23
CA LEU A 313 9.81 -21.52 11.61
C LEU A 313 10.90 -20.44 11.62
N GLU A 314 12.14 -20.86 11.84
CA GLU A 314 13.24 -19.94 12.12
C GLU A 314 14.19 -19.75 10.94
N THR A 315 14.13 -20.66 9.95
CA THR A 315 14.96 -20.58 8.76
C THR A 315 14.14 -20.45 7.48
N PRO A 316 14.66 -19.77 6.45
CA PRO A 316 14.00 -19.69 5.15
C PRO A 316 13.74 -21.06 4.51
N ASP A 317 14.70 -21.98 4.65
CA ASP A 317 14.62 -23.32 4.05
C ASP A 317 13.50 -24.15 4.68
N GLU A 318 13.29 -24.04 6.00
CA GLU A 318 12.15 -24.66 6.67
C GLU A 318 10.83 -24.08 6.17
N VAL A 319 10.76 -22.74 6.00
CA VAL A 319 9.55 -22.08 5.47
C VAL A 319 9.29 -22.50 4.04
N GLU A 320 10.30 -22.53 3.16
CA GLU A 320 10.15 -22.98 1.77
C GLU A 320 9.70 -24.44 1.69
N THR A 321 10.29 -25.32 2.46
CA THR A 321 9.94 -26.75 2.51
C THR A 321 8.50 -26.93 2.98
N ALA A 322 8.12 -26.25 4.05
CA ALA A 322 6.76 -26.32 4.59
C ALA A 322 5.72 -25.73 3.61
N LEU A 323 6.04 -24.62 2.94
CA LEU A 323 5.21 -24.04 1.88
C LEU A 323 5.04 -24.99 0.69
N ALA A 324 6.14 -25.58 0.19
CA ALA A 324 6.11 -26.51 -0.93
C ALA A 324 5.26 -27.75 -0.59
N THR A 325 5.38 -28.28 0.63
CA THR A 325 4.57 -29.40 1.10
C THR A 325 3.09 -29.02 1.18
N LEU A 326 2.79 -27.89 1.83
CA LEU A 326 1.44 -27.40 2.00
C LEU A 326 0.74 -27.10 0.67
N TRP A 327 1.48 -26.57 -0.31
CA TRP A 327 0.95 -26.24 -1.63
C TRP A 327 0.68 -27.47 -2.50
N ARG A 328 1.39 -28.58 -2.28
CA ARG A 328 1.21 -29.86 -3.03
C ARG A 328 0.13 -30.72 -2.42
N ASP A 329 0.09 -30.82 -1.12
CA ASP A 329 -0.80 -31.74 -0.40
C ASP A 329 -1.67 -30.96 0.62
N VAL A 330 -2.94 -30.76 0.25
CA VAL A 330 -3.92 -30.08 1.10
C VAL A 330 -4.27 -30.93 2.33
N THR A 331 -4.09 -32.25 2.29
CA THR A 331 -4.34 -33.14 3.43
C THR A 331 -3.34 -32.89 4.56
N TYR A 332 -2.17 -32.34 4.25
CA TYR A 332 -1.18 -31.90 5.22
C TYR A 332 -1.73 -30.84 6.21
N LEU A 333 -2.76 -30.07 5.83
CA LEU A 333 -3.48 -29.17 6.74
C LEU A 333 -4.23 -29.92 7.86
N GLY A 334 -4.73 -31.14 7.59
CA GLY A 334 -5.39 -31.99 8.59
C GLY A 334 -4.45 -32.40 9.73
N ASN A 335 -3.21 -32.66 9.44
CA ASN A 335 -2.20 -33.03 10.42
C ASN A 335 -1.86 -31.90 11.41
N PHE A 336 -2.03 -30.63 11.00
CA PHE A 336 -1.82 -29.47 11.88
C PHE A 336 -2.91 -29.29 12.95
N ALA A 337 -4.14 -29.74 12.69
CA ALA A 337 -5.24 -29.67 13.65
C ALA A 337 -5.08 -30.69 14.77
N VAL A 338 -4.55 -31.87 14.46
CA VAL A 338 -4.38 -32.99 15.42
C VAL A 338 -3.23 -32.74 16.41
N GLU A 339 -2.13 -32.13 15.97
CA GLU A 339 -0.99 -31.83 16.85
C GLU A 339 -1.31 -30.75 17.91
N ASN A 340 -2.22 -29.81 17.62
CA ASN A 340 -2.62 -28.80 18.61
C ASN A 340 -3.57 -29.33 19.69
N GLU A 341 -4.39 -30.34 19.42
CA GLU A 341 -5.25 -30.97 20.42
C GLU A 341 -4.44 -31.82 21.39
N THR A 342 -3.35 -32.45 20.92
CA THR A 342 -2.48 -33.27 21.76
C THR A 342 -1.62 -32.40 22.71
N GLN A 343 -1.12 -31.25 22.26
CA GLN A 343 -0.31 -30.36 23.11
C GLN A 343 -1.14 -29.63 24.19
N VAL A 344 -2.43 -29.36 23.94
CA VAL A 344 -3.31 -28.72 24.95
C VAL A 344 -3.70 -29.72 26.04
N SER A 345 -3.77 -31.01 25.74
CA SER A 345 -4.07 -32.06 26.73
C SER A 345 -2.84 -32.44 27.61
N GLU A 346 -1.61 -32.24 27.13
CA GLU A 346 -0.40 -32.51 27.94
C GLU A 346 -0.02 -31.35 28.89
N VAL A 347 -0.54 -30.13 28.66
CA VAL A 347 -0.31 -28.98 29.56
C VAL A 347 -1.42 -28.87 30.62
N ALA A 348 -2.50 -29.64 30.50
CA ALA A 348 -3.64 -29.66 31.44
C ALA A 348 -3.67 -30.91 32.35
N ALA A 349 -2.67 -31.78 32.29
CA ALA A 349 -2.41 -32.91 33.18
C ALA A 349 -1.15 -32.66 34.03
#